data_72728565df832fb41b82a4fa18b7fa32
#
_entry.id   72728565df832fb41b82a4fa18b7fa32
#
_cell.length_a   1.000
_cell.length_b   1.000
_cell.length_c   1.000
_cell.angle_alpha   90.00
_cell.angle_beta   90.00
_cell.angle_gamma   90.00
#
_symmetry.space_group_name_H-M   'P 1'
#
loop_
_entity.id
_entity.type
_entity.pdbx_description
1 polymer ?
#
loop_
_entity_poly.entity_id
_entity_poly.type
_entity_poly.pdbx_seq_one_letter_code
_entity_poly.pdbx_strand_id
1 'polypeptide(L)'
;SVCARNPRSGASRGTTMRAMTRHIVAMGGGGFSMSQFGEPTALDRYLVHLTGKDHPLVCFAPTASSDDPAYIHKFLTAYGSLGVRTSVLTLWTGAGESVDRLAEADLLFVGGGSTVNLVALWQAHGVSDIVAQRYAEGSLVLAGISAGACCWYQGCVTDSFGDLRPWRGGLGLVRGSFCPHLDGEPERDPIFTAAVASGDLPDGYAADDGAGVHYVDGVPANFIAERSGQVVYRVLPNDVPGPAVIREAQEMVLLAP
;
A
#
# COMPACT_ATOMS: atom_id res chain seq x y z
N SER A 1 72.73 -10.89 9.58
CA SER A 1 71.69 -9.82 9.63
C SER A 1 70.52 -10.24 8.83
N VAL A 2 69.47 -10.77 9.50
CA VAL A 2 68.20 -11.18 8.88
C VAL A 2 67.20 -10.11 9.15
N CYS A 3 66.72 -9.47 8.08
CA CYS A 3 65.70 -8.43 8.13
C CYS A 3 64.29 -9.07 8.09
N ALA A 4 63.58 -9.04 9.19
CA ALA A 4 62.19 -9.51 9.31
C ALA A 4 61.23 -8.52 8.66
N ARG A 5 60.45 -8.97 7.67
CA ARG A 5 59.35 -8.19 7.07
C ARG A 5 58.08 -8.44 7.89
N ASN A 6 57.51 -7.36 8.36
CA ASN A 6 56.25 -7.30 9.10
C ASN A 6 55.08 -7.37 8.09
N PRO A 7 54.09 -8.27 8.19
CA PRO A 7 52.92 -8.25 7.33
C PRO A 7 51.92 -7.22 7.86
N ARG A 8 51.60 -6.21 7.04
CA ARG A 8 50.53 -5.25 7.30
C ARG A 8 49.18 -5.99 7.26
N SER A 9 48.50 -6.05 8.37
CA SER A 9 47.14 -6.51 8.47
C SER A 9 46.24 -5.50 7.78
N GLY A 10 45.75 -5.85 6.61
CA GLY A 10 44.67 -5.14 5.92
C GLY A 10 43.34 -5.37 6.66
N ALA A 11 42.93 -4.43 7.49
CA ALA A 11 41.56 -4.43 8.01
C ALA A 11 40.61 -4.13 6.87
N SER A 12 39.90 -5.13 6.40
CA SER A 12 38.74 -4.94 5.52
C SER A 12 37.67 -4.19 6.30
N ARG A 13 37.47 -2.92 5.96
CA ARG A 13 36.27 -2.18 6.42
C ARG A 13 35.07 -2.82 5.75
N GLY A 14 34.41 -3.74 6.45
CA GLY A 14 33.10 -4.22 6.07
C GLY A 14 32.16 -3.04 6.08
N THR A 15 31.77 -2.56 4.90
CA THR A 15 30.67 -1.62 4.74
C THR A 15 29.41 -2.37 5.15
N THR A 16 28.95 -2.17 6.38
CA THR A 16 27.66 -2.66 6.84
C THR A 16 26.64 -1.93 5.97
N MET A 17 26.08 -2.58 4.96
CA MET A 17 24.92 -2.08 4.23
C MET A 17 23.81 -1.93 5.27
N ARG A 18 23.47 -0.67 5.58
CA ARG A 18 22.29 -0.36 6.39
C ARG A 18 21.10 -0.91 5.62
N ALA A 19 20.41 -1.89 6.18
CA ALA A 19 19.19 -2.41 5.59
C ALA A 19 18.25 -1.23 5.32
N MET A 20 17.80 -1.08 4.08
CA MET A 20 16.86 -0.02 3.73
C MET A 20 15.51 -0.35 4.36
N THR A 21 14.89 0.64 4.97
CA THR A 21 13.57 0.51 5.60
C THR A 21 12.50 0.28 4.53
N ARG A 22 11.62 -0.68 4.77
CA ARG A 22 10.53 -1.05 3.85
C ARG A 22 9.24 -0.39 4.29
N HIS A 23 8.57 0.27 3.36
CA HIS A 23 7.33 1.01 3.63
C HIS A 23 6.18 0.47 2.80
N ILE A 24 5.02 0.22 3.45
CA ILE A 24 3.72 0.01 2.82
C ILE A 24 2.72 0.96 3.48
N VAL A 25 1.95 1.70 2.68
CA VAL A 25 0.84 2.52 3.16
C VAL A 25 -0.46 2.04 2.52
N ALA A 26 -1.34 1.47 3.34
CA ALA A 26 -2.65 0.96 2.93
C ALA A 26 -3.73 1.94 3.40
N MET A 27 -4.46 2.55 2.45
CA MET A 27 -5.43 3.60 2.71
C MET A 27 -6.85 3.13 2.41
N GLY A 28 -7.83 3.51 3.26
CA GLY A 28 -9.24 3.20 3.05
C GLY A 28 -9.78 3.85 1.79
N GLY A 29 -9.48 5.12 1.63
CA GLY A 29 -9.79 5.99 0.53
C GLY A 29 -8.96 7.26 0.64
N GLY A 30 -9.25 8.32 -0.14
CA GLY A 30 -8.59 9.62 -0.01
C GLY A 30 -7.52 9.89 -1.08
N GLY A 31 -6.58 10.76 -0.75
CA GLY A 31 -5.55 11.19 -1.68
C GLY A 31 -6.10 11.89 -2.93
N PHE A 32 -5.26 12.06 -3.94
CA PHE A 32 -5.66 12.63 -5.24
C PHE A 32 -6.86 11.89 -5.85
N SER A 33 -7.01 10.62 -5.55
CA SER A 33 -8.05 9.73 -6.08
C SER A 33 -9.45 10.25 -5.79
N MET A 34 -9.68 10.78 -4.59
CA MET A 34 -10.97 11.30 -4.11
C MET A 34 -11.01 12.82 -4.05
N SER A 35 -9.94 13.53 -4.43
CA SER A 35 -9.96 14.99 -4.53
C SER A 35 -10.91 15.46 -5.64
N GLN A 36 -11.53 16.61 -5.46
CA GLN A 36 -12.57 17.09 -6.38
C GLN A 36 -12.04 17.41 -7.79
N PHE A 37 -10.83 17.99 -7.87
CA PHE A 37 -10.25 18.47 -9.13
C PHE A 37 -8.93 17.78 -9.48
N GLY A 38 -8.58 16.67 -8.79
CA GLY A 38 -7.32 15.95 -9.03
C GLY A 38 -6.09 16.64 -8.41
N GLU A 39 -6.29 17.48 -7.40
CA GLU A 39 -5.20 18.06 -6.62
C GLU A 39 -4.60 17.03 -5.65
N PRO A 40 -3.28 17.12 -5.38
CA PRO A 40 -2.65 16.26 -4.38
C PRO A 40 -3.07 16.67 -2.98
N THR A 41 -3.19 15.69 -2.10
CA THR A 41 -3.59 15.89 -0.70
C THR A 41 -2.42 15.68 0.26
N ALA A 42 -2.69 15.74 1.56
CA ALA A 42 -1.69 15.44 2.60
C ALA A 42 -1.17 14.00 2.51
N LEU A 43 -2.04 13.03 2.14
CA LEU A 43 -1.61 11.64 1.91
C LEU A 43 -0.60 11.54 0.77
N ASP A 44 -0.86 12.18 -0.37
CA ASP A 44 0.05 12.14 -1.52
C ASP A 44 1.43 12.71 -1.18
N ARG A 45 1.47 13.85 -0.46
CA ARG A 45 2.73 14.47 0.01
C ARG A 45 3.47 13.56 0.98
N TYR A 46 2.73 12.93 1.90
CA TYR A 46 3.29 11.97 2.85
C TYR A 46 3.97 10.81 2.14
N LEU A 47 3.31 10.22 1.14
CA LEU A 47 3.87 9.11 0.35
C LEU A 47 5.16 9.51 -0.39
N VAL A 48 5.18 10.69 -1.01
CA VAL A 48 6.39 11.21 -1.68
C VAL A 48 7.53 11.37 -0.67
N HIS A 49 7.24 11.91 0.52
CA HIS A 49 8.24 12.09 1.58
C HIS A 49 8.88 10.77 2.04
N LEU A 50 8.12 9.67 2.07
CA LEU A 50 8.65 8.35 2.47
C LEU A 50 9.75 7.82 1.55
N THR A 51 9.84 8.30 0.32
CA THR A 51 10.91 7.92 -0.61
C THR A 51 12.28 8.45 -0.19
N GLY A 52 12.32 9.50 0.63
CA GLY A 52 13.55 10.18 1.04
C GLY A 52 14.33 10.85 -0.10
N LYS A 53 13.69 11.05 -1.28
CA LYS A 53 14.29 11.62 -2.48
C LYS A 53 13.68 12.98 -2.83
N ASP A 54 14.47 13.89 -3.38
CA ASP A 54 13.99 15.21 -3.81
C ASP A 54 13.11 15.10 -5.07
N HIS A 55 13.44 14.22 -6.01
CA HIS A 55 12.72 14.01 -7.27
C HIS A 55 12.49 12.52 -7.52
N PRO A 56 11.66 11.84 -6.69
CA PRO A 56 11.40 10.42 -6.88
C PRO A 56 10.65 10.14 -8.18
N LEU A 57 10.80 8.92 -8.70
CA LEU A 57 9.92 8.40 -9.74
C LEU A 57 8.73 7.70 -9.09
N VAL A 58 7.55 8.29 -9.26
CA VAL A 58 6.29 7.72 -8.78
C VAL A 58 5.60 7.00 -9.93
N CYS A 59 5.40 5.70 -9.77
CA CYS A 59 4.68 4.85 -10.71
C CYS A 59 3.24 4.67 -10.22
N PHE A 60 2.27 4.97 -11.06
CA PHE A 60 0.85 4.70 -10.80
C PHE A 60 0.42 3.41 -11.48
N ALA A 61 -0.25 2.53 -10.75
CA ALA A 61 -0.85 1.31 -11.28
C ALA A 61 -2.39 1.40 -11.25
N PRO A 62 -3.05 1.79 -12.34
CA PRO A 62 -4.50 1.85 -12.47
C PRO A 62 -5.13 0.49 -12.83
N THR A 63 -4.41 -0.61 -12.64
CA THR A 63 -4.83 -1.95 -13.07
C THR A 63 -6.21 -2.35 -12.56
N ALA A 64 -6.53 -2.01 -11.29
CA ALA A 64 -7.83 -2.32 -10.69
C ALA A 64 -9.01 -1.63 -11.38
N SER A 65 -8.78 -0.50 -12.05
CA SER A 65 -9.76 0.29 -12.82
C SER A 65 -9.64 0.09 -14.33
N SER A 66 -9.05 -1.01 -14.78
CA SER A 66 -8.88 -1.34 -16.21
C SER A 66 -8.04 -0.31 -16.99
N ASP A 67 -7.01 0.23 -16.34
CA ASP A 67 -6.15 1.29 -16.88
C ASP A 67 -6.95 2.53 -17.34
N ASP A 68 -7.97 2.93 -16.54
CA ASP A 68 -8.88 4.05 -16.86
C ASP A 68 -8.10 5.34 -17.19
N PRO A 69 -8.27 5.89 -18.40
CA PRO A 69 -7.55 7.10 -18.83
C PRO A 69 -7.88 8.34 -17.98
N ALA A 70 -9.09 8.44 -17.45
CA ALA A 70 -9.48 9.58 -16.61
C ALA A 70 -8.76 9.51 -15.26
N TYR A 71 -8.62 8.31 -14.70
CA TYR A 71 -7.87 8.10 -13.47
C TYR A 71 -6.36 8.34 -13.67
N ILE A 72 -5.81 7.87 -14.79
CA ILE A 72 -4.42 8.17 -15.17
C ILE A 72 -4.20 9.68 -15.29
N HIS A 73 -5.10 10.40 -15.98
CA HIS A 73 -5.00 11.85 -16.12
C HIS A 73 -5.02 12.57 -14.77
N LYS A 74 -5.91 12.13 -13.86
CA LYS A 74 -6.03 12.68 -12.50
C LYS A 74 -4.72 12.48 -11.71
N PHE A 75 -4.11 11.29 -11.79
CA PHE A 75 -2.80 11.02 -11.21
C PHE A 75 -1.71 11.94 -11.75
N LEU A 76 -1.60 12.03 -13.08
CA LEU A 76 -0.57 12.86 -13.73
C LEU A 76 -0.71 14.33 -13.36
N THR A 77 -1.93 14.83 -13.20
CA THR A 77 -2.20 16.21 -12.76
C THR A 77 -1.74 16.42 -11.32
N ALA A 78 -2.14 15.52 -10.41
CA ALA A 78 -1.81 15.63 -8.99
C ALA A 78 -0.31 15.52 -8.75
N TYR A 79 0.30 14.41 -9.18
CA TYR A 79 1.71 14.14 -8.90
C TYR A 79 2.65 15.01 -9.74
N GLY A 80 2.25 15.41 -10.95
CA GLY A 80 2.98 16.39 -11.74
C GLY A 80 3.15 17.75 -11.04
N SER A 81 2.16 18.16 -10.25
CA SER A 81 2.22 19.39 -9.45
C SER A 81 3.15 19.31 -8.24
N LEU A 82 3.54 18.10 -7.81
CA LEU A 82 4.44 17.87 -6.68
C LEU A 82 5.93 17.94 -7.05
N GLY A 83 6.26 18.17 -8.33
CA GLY A 83 7.64 18.24 -8.79
C GLY A 83 8.37 16.89 -8.84
N VAL A 84 7.61 15.79 -8.81
CA VAL A 84 8.15 14.43 -8.95
C VAL A 84 8.14 13.97 -10.40
N ARG A 85 8.92 12.93 -10.71
CA ARG A 85 8.83 12.24 -11.99
C ARG A 85 7.66 11.24 -11.92
N THR A 86 6.91 11.08 -13.01
CA THR A 86 5.75 10.19 -13.06
C THR A 86 5.90 9.13 -14.13
N SER A 87 5.38 7.93 -13.86
CA SER A 87 5.18 6.87 -14.84
C SER A 87 3.88 6.14 -14.55
N VAL A 88 3.39 5.36 -15.50
CA VAL A 88 2.15 4.59 -15.37
C VAL A 88 2.41 3.15 -15.76
N LEU A 89 1.97 2.23 -14.91
CA LEU A 89 1.99 0.79 -15.17
C LEU A 89 0.64 0.37 -15.78
N THR A 90 0.58 0.27 -17.12
CA THR A 90 -0.59 -0.24 -17.84
C THR A 90 -0.41 -1.71 -18.19
N LEU A 91 -1.43 -2.53 -17.95
CA LEU A 91 -1.39 -3.98 -18.21
C LEU A 91 -2.47 -4.47 -19.17
N TRP A 92 -3.52 -3.69 -19.38
CA TRP A 92 -4.59 -4.03 -20.31
C TRP A 92 -4.17 -3.88 -21.77
N THR A 93 -3.26 -2.94 -22.04
CA THR A 93 -2.63 -2.76 -23.35
C THR A 93 -1.17 -2.36 -23.19
N GLY A 94 -0.25 -2.91 -24.01
CA GLY A 94 1.16 -2.51 -24.04
C GLY A 94 1.96 -2.86 -22.77
N ALA A 95 1.66 -3.99 -22.13
CA ALA A 95 2.21 -4.36 -20.83
C ALA A 95 3.75 -4.43 -20.77
N GLY A 96 4.43 -4.90 -21.82
CA GLY A 96 5.88 -5.17 -21.79
C GLY A 96 6.72 -3.95 -21.38
N GLU A 97 6.65 -2.85 -22.14
CA GLU A 97 7.41 -1.63 -21.83
C GLU A 97 7.00 -1.00 -20.48
N SER A 98 5.74 -1.19 -20.11
CA SER A 98 5.19 -0.63 -18.89
C SER A 98 5.75 -1.32 -17.64
N VAL A 99 5.90 -2.66 -17.69
CA VAL A 99 6.51 -3.43 -16.60
C VAL A 99 7.97 -3.07 -16.41
N ASP A 100 8.73 -2.82 -17.49
CA ASP A 100 10.13 -2.38 -17.42
C ASP A 100 10.28 -1.05 -16.65
N ARG A 101 9.32 -0.13 -16.80
CA ARG A 101 9.32 1.16 -16.07
C ARG A 101 9.14 1.00 -14.56
N LEU A 102 8.44 -0.04 -14.13
CA LEU A 102 8.30 -0.34 -12.70
C LEU A 102 9.66 -0.61 -12.03
N ALA A 103 10.63 -1.14 -12.78
CA ALA A 103 11.96 -1.44 -12.26
C ALA A 103 12.72 -0.20 -11.76
N GLU A 104 12.38 1.00 -12.24
CA GLU A 104 13.03 2.26 -11.86
C GLU A 104 12.25 3.08 -10.81
N ALA A 105 11.02 2.68 -10.48
CA ALA A 105 10.15 3.45 -9.59
C ALA A 105 10.69 3.49 -8.15
N ASP A 106 10.50 4.61 -7.48
CA ASP A 106 10.82 4.82 -6.06
C ASP A 106 9.58 4.62 -5.17
N LEU A 107 8.41 4.92 -5.72
CA LEU A 107 7.10 4.74 -5.11
C LEU A 107 6.16 4.11 -6.14
N LEU A 108 5.47 3.04 -5.76
CA LEU A 108 4.35 2.46 -6.50
C LEU A 108 3.04 2.82 -5.79
N PHE A 109 2.20 3.62 -6.45
CA PHE A 109 0.85 3.92 -5.99
C PHE A 109 -0.16 3.07 -6.75
N VAL A 110 -0.94 2.27 -6.05
CA VAL A 110 -1.94 1.37 -6.65
C VAL A 110 -3.34 1.94 -6.46
N GLY A 111 -4.04 2.13 -7.56
CA GLY A 111 -5.39 2.68 -7.59
C GLY A 111 -6.49 1.72 -7.12
N GLY A 112 -7.67 2.28 -6.85
CA GLY A 112 -8.87 1.53 -6.51
C GLY A 112 -9.56 0.88 -7.71
N GLY A 113 -10.54 0.01 -7.44
CA GLY A 113 -11.33 -0.75 -8.40
C GLY A 113 -11.48 -2.22 -8.02
N SER A 114 -11.34 -3.16 -8.96
CA SER A 114 -11.45 -4.59 -8.71
C SER A 114 -10.14 -5.17 -8.15
N THR A 115 -10.14 -5.57 -6.87
CA THR A 115 -8.98 -6.20 -6.22
C THR A 115 -8.62 -7.53 -6.87
N VAL A 116 -9.60 -8.33 -7.23
CA VAL A 116 -9.38 -9.66 -7.82
C VAL A 116 -8.74 -9.56 -9.20
N ASN A 117 -9.23 -8.65 -10.05
CA ASN A 117 -8.66 -8.42 -11.38
C ASN A 117 -7.25 -7.85 -11.31
N LEU A 118 -7.01 -6.92 -10.38
CA LEU A 118 -5.68 -6.38 -10.09
C LEU A 118 -4.68 -7.50 -9.79
N VAL A 119 -4.98 -8.34 -8.80
CA VAL A 119 -4.06 -9.41 -8.39
C VAL A 119 -3.87 -10.45 -9.49
N ALA A 120 -4.96 -10.86 -10.18
CA ALA A 120 -4.88 -11.82 -11.27
C ALA A 120 -4.00 -11.33 -12.43
N LEU A 121 -4.16 -10.07 -12.86
CA LEU A 121 -3.32 -9.49 -13.92
C LEU A 121 -1.86 -9.33 -13.46
N TRP A 122 -1.63 -8.90 -12.24
CA TRP A 122 -0.27 -8.79 -11.72
C TRP A 122 0.47 -10.12 -11.66
N GLN A 123 -0.23 -11.20 -11.26
CA GLN A 123 0.33 -12.54 -11.28
C GLN A 123 0.63 -12.99 -12.72
N ALA A 124 -0.30 -12.79 -13.65
CA ALA A 124 -0.15 -13.18 -15.05
C ALA A 124 1.02 -12.46 -15.75
N HIS A 125 1.30 -11.21 -15.39
CA HIS A 125 2.37 -10.38 -15.97
C HIS A 125 3.67 -10.37 -15.17
N GLY A 126 3.78 -11.15 -14.08
CA GLY A 126 4.97 -11.21 -13.22
C GLY A 126 5.20 -9.94 -12.37
N VAL A 127 4.26 -9.00 -12.33
CA VAL A 127 4.35 -7.77 -11.56
C VAL A 127 4.41 -8.05 -10.06
N SER A 128 3.66 -9.05 -9.59
CA SER A 128 3.64 -9.46 -8.18
C SER A 128 5.04 -9.83 -7.67
N ASP A 129 5.82 -10.55 -8.48
CA ASP A 129 7.17 -10.99 -8.11
C ASP A 129 8.14 -9.81 -8.08
N ILE A 130 8.07 -8.91 -9.07
CA ILE A 130 8.88 -7.68 -9.12
C ILE A 130 8.62 -6.82 -7.89
N VAL A 131 7.35 -6.59 -7.56
CA VAL A 131 6.92 -5.78 -6.42
C VAL A 131 7.41 -6.40 -5.11
N ALA A 132 7.19 -7.71 -4.93
CA ALA A 132 7.62 -8.43 -3.73
C ALA A 132 9.15 -8.38 -3.55
N GLN A 133 9.91 -8.60 -4.63
CA GLN A 133 11.37 -8.53 -4.60
C GLN A 133 11.85 -7.12 -4.22
N ARG A 134 11.38 -6.08 -4.92
CA ARG A 134 11.80 -4.70 -4.68
C ARG A 134 11.41 -4.19 -3.30
N TYR A 135 10.23 -4.60 -2.81
CA TYR A 135 9.83 -4.33 -1.45
C TYR A 135 10.76 -5.00 -0.44
N ALA A 136 11.10 -6.28 -0.64
CA ALA A 136 12.02 -7.00 0.24
C ALA A 136 13.42 -6.37 0.30
N GLU A 137 13.88 -5.80 -0.80
CA GLU A 137 15.14 -5.04 -0.91
C GLU A 137 15.08 -3.65 -0.25
N GLY A 138 13.87 -3.13 0.07
CA GLY A 138 13.65 -1.77 0.55
C GLY A 138 13.86 -0.70 -0.53
N SER A 139 13.86 -1.09 -1.80
CA SER A 139 14.11 -0.21 -2.93
C SER A 139 12.84 0.42 -3.53
N LEU A 140 11.66 0.06 -3.01
CA LEU A 140 10.36 0.52 -3.48
C LEU A 140 9.42 0.76 -2.29
N VAL A 141 8.92 2.00 -2.18
CA VAL A 141 7.81 2.31 -1.29
C VAL A 141 6.51 1.84 -1.95
N LEU A 142 5.66 1.13 -1.21
CA LEU A 142 4.37 0.67 -1.70
C LEU A 142 3.25 1.50 -1.06
N ALA A 143 2.29 1.91 -1.88
CA ALA A 143 1.09 2.58 -1.41
C ALA A 143 -0.12 2.12 -2.22
N GLY A 144 -1.29 2.18 -1.62
CA GLY A 144 -2.51 1.86 -2.34
C GLY A 144 -3.76 2.30 -1.61
N ILE A 145 -4.81 2.51 -2.39
CA ILE A 145 -6.12 2.94 -1.93
C ILE A 145 -7.16 1.89 -2.32
N SER A 146 -8.10 1.58 -1.41
CA SER A 146 -9.20 0.65 -1.69
C SER A 146 -8.68 -0.70 -2.21
N ALA A 147 -8.98 -1.12 -3.43
CA ALA A 147 -8.45 -2.33 -4.04
C ALA A 147 -6.90 -2.38 -4.01
N GLY A 148 -6.24 -1.25 -4.23
CA GLY A 148 -4.78 -1.13 -4.16
C GLY A 148 -4.23 -1.25 -2.74
N ALA A 149 -5.01 -0.95 -1.70
CA ALA A 149 -4.67 -1.26 -0.32
C ALA A 149 -4.91 -2.74 -0.02
N CYS A 150 -6.07 -3.26 -0.41
CA CYS A 150 -6.49 -4.65 -0.20
C CYS A 150 -5.47 -5.66 -0.75
N CYS A 151 -4.86 -5.36 -1.89
CA CYS A 151 -3.94 -6.28 -2.55
C CYS A 151 -2.69 -6.62 -1.71
N TRP A 152 -2.29 -5.78 -0.78
CA TRP A 152 -1.11 -6.00 0.08
C TRP A 152 -1.34 -7.04 1.17
N TYR A 153 -2.59 -7.22 1.61
CA TYR A 153 -2.96 -8.12 2.70
C TYR A 153 -3.19 -9.56 2.22
N GLN A 154 -3.43 -10.47 3.16
CA GLN A 154 -3.82 -11.85 2.88
C GLN A 154 -5.29 -11.94 2.43
N GLY A 155 -6.14 -10.97 2.85
CA GLY A 155 -7.54 -10.91 2.46
C GLY A 155 -8.18 -9.56 2.74
N CYS A 156 -9.39 -9.39 2.25
CA CYS A 156 -10.16 -8.15 2.38
C CYS A 156 -11.66 -8.38 2.17
N VAL A 157 -12.46 -7.35 2.41
CA VAL A 157 -13.82 -7.25 1.89
C VAL A 157 -13.76 -6.57 0.53
N THR A 158 -14.35 -7.20 -0.49
CA THR A 158 -14.32 -6.71 -1.89
C THR A 158 -15.65 -6.92 -2.59
N ASP A 159 -15.96 -6.03 -3.51
CA ASP A 159 -17.09 -6.07 -4.46
C ASP A 159 -16.68 -6.59 -5.85
N SER A 160 -15.47 -7.08 -6.01
CA SER A 160 -14.91 -7.52 -7.30
C SER A 160 -15.75 -8.60 -8.02
N PHE A 161 -16.69 -9.24 -7.34
CA PHE A 161 -17.59 -10.25 -7.89
C PHE A 161 -19.05 -9.75 -8.04
N GLY A 162 -19.29 -8.46 -7.80
CA GLY A 162 -20.60 -7.83 -7.76
C GLY A 162 -21.01 -7.51 -6.32
N ASP A 163 -21.42 -8.49 -5.52
CA ASP A 163 -21.77 -8.28 -4.12
C ASP A 163 -20.53 -8.24 -3.22
N LEU A 164 -20.60 -7.40 -2.17
CA LEU A 164 -19.58 -7.35 -1.13
C LEU A 164 -19.42 -8.70 -0.44
N ARG A 165 -18.20 -9.19 -0.36
CA ARG A 165 -17.87 -10.44 0.32
C ARG A 165 -16.43 -10.48 0.82
N PRO A 166 -16.12 -11.35 1.81
CA PRO A 166 -14.75 -11.65 2.18
C PRO A 166 -14.04 -12.40 1.03
N TRP A 167 -12.75 -12.11 0.83
CA TRP A 167 -11.91 -12.77 -0.15
C TRP A 167 -10.49 -12.92 0.38
N ARG A 168 -9.92 -14.12 0.19
CA ARG A 168 -8.53 -14.44 0.50
C ARG A 168 -7.77 -14.72 -0.78
N GLY A 169 -6.96 -13.83 -1.21
CA GLY A 169 -6.17 -13.99 -2.44
C GLY A 169 -5.26 -12.80 -2.70
N GLY A 170 -5.07 -11.95 -1.68
CA GLY A 170 -4.13 -10.84 -1.77
C GLY A 170 -2.68 -11.32 -1.78
N LEU A 171 -1.73 -10.43 -2.02
CA LEU A 171 -0.30 -10.75 -2.15
C LEU A 171 0.35 -11.14 -0.82
N GLY A 172 -0.27 -10.81 0.31
CA GLY A 172 0.22 -11.19 1.64
C GLY A 172 1.55 -10.53 2.04
N LEU A 173 1.88 -9.38 1.46
CA LEU A 173 3.09 -8.62 1.84
C LEU A 173 2.99 -8.07 3.27
N VAL A 174 1.77 -7.82 3.74
CA VAL A 174 1.44 -7.61 5.15
C VAL A 174 0.45 -8.67 5.63
N ARG A 175 0.54 -9.04 6.91
CA ARG A 175 -0.34 -10.05 7.50
C ARG A 175 -1.69 -9.44 7.83
N GLY A 176 -2.71 -10.29 7.84
CA GLY A 176 -4.05 -9.89 8.23
C GLY A 176 -4.94 -9.57 7.06
N SER A 177 -5.99 -8.80 7.35
CA SER A 177 -7.01 -8.41 6.38
C SER A 177 -7.30 -6.90 6.42
N PHE A 178 -7.99 -6.40 5.39
CA PHE A 178 -8.28 -4.98 5.26
C PHE A 178 -9.72 -4.73 4.82
N CYS A 179 -10.35 -3.72 5.43
CA CYS A 179 -11.66 -3.19 5.04
C CYS A 179 -11.50 -1.70 4.71
N PRO A 180 -11.54 -1.31 3.43
CA PRO A 180 -11.51 0.10 3.02
C PRO A 180 -12.90 0.74 3.15
N HIS A 181 -12.97 2.08 3.00
CA HIS A 181 -14.21 2.88 2.91
C HIS A 181 -15.17 2.67 4.10
N LEU A 182 -14.62 2.57 5.32
CA LEU A 182 -15.41 2.20 6.51
C LEU A 182 -16.55 3.18 6.78
N ASP A 183 -16.31 4.49 6.62
CA ASP A 183 -17.28 5.57 6.78
C ASP A 183 -18.09 5.84 5.50
N GLY A 184 -17.49 5.61 4.33
CA GLY A 184 -18.11 5.88 3.02
C GLY A 184 -19.07 4.80 2.55
N GLU A 185 -18.84 3.53 2.94
CA GLU A 185 -19.64 2.37 2.54
C GLU A 185 -20.03 1.53 3.79
N PRO A 186 -21.08 1.93 4.53
CA PRO A 186 -21.41 1.37 5.84
C PRO A 186 -21.75 -0.12 5.81
N GLU A 187 -22.11 -0.70 4.68
CA GLU A 187 -22.35 -2.13 4.48
C GLU A 187 -21.08 -2.99 4.58
N ARG A 188 -19.89 -2.40 4.46
CA ARG A 188 -18.61 -3.13 4.57
C ARG A 188 -18.33 -3.59 5.99
N ASP A 189 -18.64 -2.76 6.98
CA ASP A 189 -18.33 -3.02 8.38
C ASP A 189 -18.97 -4.32 8.92
N PRO A 190 -20.27 -4.56 8.78
CA PRO A 190 -20.88 -5.80 9.26
C PRO A 190 -20.32 -7.05 8.55
N ILE A 191 -20.01 -6.96 7.25
CA ILE A 191 -19.43 -8.06 6.48
C ILE A 191 -18.01 -8.37 6.98
N PHE A 192 -17.19 -7.33 7.19
CA PHE A 192 -15.82 -7.48 7.67
C PHE A 192 -15.80 -8.05 9.10
N THR A 193 -16.62 -7.51 9.99
CA THR A 193 -16.77 -7.96 11.37
C THR A 193 -17.20 -9.43 11.44
N ALA A 194 -18.21 -9.83 10.65
CA ALA A 194 -18.66 -11.22 10.57
C ALA A 194 -17.57 -12.16 10.05
N ALA A 195 -16.82 -11.74 9.01
CA ALA A 195 -15.77 -12.54 8.41
C ALA A 195 -14.56 -12.74 9.34
N VAL A 196 -14.22 -11.72 10.14
CA VAL A 196 -13.16 -11.85 11.16
C VAL A 196 -13.64 -12.74 12.31
N ALA A 197 -14.89 -12.59 12.74
CA ALA A 197 -15.48 -13.41 13.81
C ALA A 197 -15.56 -14.90 13.44
N SER A 198 -15.91 -15.21 12.18
CA SER A 198 -15.99 -16.60 11.68
C SER A 198 -14.63 -17.21 11.33
N GLY A 199 -13.58 -16.38 11.22
CA GLY A 199 -12.28 -16.81 10.72
C GLY A 199 -12.22 -16.93 9.20
N ASP A 200 -13.23 -16.46 8.46
CA ASP A 200 -13.17 -16.34 6.98
C ASP A 200 -12.13 -15.33 6.54
N LEU A 201 -11.89 -14.31 7.35
CA LEU A 201 -10.73 -13.40 7.25
C LEU A 201 -9.89 -13.47 8.53
N PRO A 202 -8.56 -13.32 8.44
CA PRO A 202 -7.75 -13.09 9.64
C PRO A 202 -8.12 -11.75 10.29
N ASP A 203 -7.66 -11.52 11.51
CA ASP A 203 -7.68 -10.20 12.13
C ASP A 203 -7.07 -9.14 11.20
N GLY A 204 -7.50 -7.89 11.35
CA GLY A 204 -7.05 -6.87 10.41
C GLY A 204 -7.44 -5.46 10.79
N TYR A 205 -7.45 -4.59 9.79
CA TYR A 205 -7.76 -3.17 9.95
C TYR A 205 -8.92 -2.75 9.06
N ALA A 206 -9.77 -1.88 9.61
CA ALA A 206 -10.82 -1.17 8.89
C ALA A 206 -10.50 0.33 8.93
N ALA A 207 -10.48 0.99 7.78
CA ALA A 207 -10.07 2.37 7.65
C ALA A 207 -11.11 3.24 6.94
N ASP A 208 -11.33 4.43 7.47
CA ASP A 208 -12.13 5.48 6.84
C ASP A 208 -11.48 6.00 5.55
N ASP A 209 -12.27 6.71 4.73
CA ASP A 209 -11.73 7.50 3.64
C ASP A 209 -10.82 8.61 4.18
N GLY A 210 -9.64 8.75 3.57
CA GLY A 210 -8.60 9.69 4.02
C GLY A 210 -7.78 9.20 5.23
N ALA A 211 -7.98 7.95 5.66
CA ALA A 211 -7.20 7.31 6.71
C ALA A 211 -6.45 6.07 6.19
N GLY A 212 -5.40 5.68 6.88
CA GLY A 212 -4.62 4.50 6.48
C GLY A 212 -3.66 3.97 7.52
N VAL A 213 -3.11 2.80 7.23
CA VAL A 213 -2.09 2.12 8.03
C VAL A 213 -0.76 2.21 7.32
N HIS A 214 0.24 2.79 7.95
CA HIS A 214 1.61 2.81 7.48
C HIS A 214 2.42 1.71 8.17
N TYR A 215 2.89 0.76 7.40
CA TYR A 215 3.75 -0.33 7.83
C TYR A 215 5.21 0.02 7.58
N VAL A 216 6.04 -0.24 8.59
CA VAL A 216 7.50 -0.17 8.51
C VAL A 216 8.04 -1.57 8.79
N ASP A 217 8.79 -2.11 7.84
CA ASP A 217 9.35 -3.48 7.92
C ASP A 217 8.31 -4.58 8.21
N GLY A 218 7.09 -4.38 7.69
CA GLY A 218 5.97 -5.32 7.83
C GLY A 218 5.19 -5.20 9.14
N VAL A 219 5.51 -4.22 10.00
CA VAL A 219 4.83 -3.96 11.27
C VAL A 219 4.08 -2.62 11.17
N PRO A 220 2.81 -2.52 11.65
CA PRO A 220 2.10 -1.25 11.74
C PRO A 220 2.90 -0.26 12.60
N ALA A 221 3.26 0.89 12.05
CA ALA A 221 4.07 1.91 12.72
C ALA A 221 3.29 3.19 12.99
N ASN A 222 2.45 3.61 12.05
CA ASN A 222 1.62 4.80 12.18
C ASN A 222 0.22 4.56 11.60
N PHE A 223 -0.78 5.16 12.20
CA PHE A 223 -2.12 5.27 11.66
C PHE A 223 -2.34 6.73 11.28
N ILE A 224 -2.52 7.00 10.00
CA ILE A 224 -2.47 8.34 9.43
C ILE A 224 -3.85 8.80 8.98
N ALA A 225 -4.12 10.10 9.04
CA ALA A 225 -5.37 10.71 8.61
C ALA A 225 -5.14 12.07 7.94
N GLU A 226 -5.92 12.38 6.91
CA GLU A 226 -5.91 13.70 6.26
C GLU A 226 -6.68 14.74 7.06
N ARG A 227 -7.68 14.31 7.80
CA ARG A 227 -8.59 15.19 8.56
C ARG A 227 -8.83 14.65 9.96
N SER A 228 -9.08 15.55 10.88
CA SER A 228 -9.51 15.18 12.25
C SER A 228 -10.84 14.41 12.20
N GLY A 229 -10.94 13.37 13.02
CA GLY A 229 -12.13 12.53 13.14
C GLY A 229 -12.13 11.28 12.27
N GLN A 230 -11.21 11.17 11.29
CA GLN A 230 -11.01 9.93 10.55
C GLN A 230 -10.34 8.89 11.44
N VAL A 231 -10.71 7.61 11.29
CA VAL A 231 -10.31 6.55 12.21
C VAL A 231 -9.81 5.33 11.43
N VAL A 232 -8.88 4.61 12.04
CA VAL A 232 -8.55 3.23 11.72
C VAL A 232 -8.90 2.37 12.92
N TYR A 233 -9.64 1.29 12.72
CA TYR A 233 -9.89 0.29 13.76
C TYR A 233 -9.07 -0.97 13.49
N ARG A 234 -8.44 -1.50 14.54
CA ARG A 234 -8.03 -2.89 14.56
C ARG A 234 -9.24 -3.75 14.93
N VAL A 235 -9.48 -4.82 14.18
CA VAL A 235 -10.58 -5.74 14.37
C VAL A 235 -10.02 -7.13 14.63
N LEU A 236 -10.34 -7.69 15.79
CA LEU A 236 -9.83 -8.97 16.30
C LEU A 236 -11.00 -9.91 16.62
N PRO A 237 -10.87 -11.22 16.41
CA PRO A 237 -11.86 -12.18 16.93
C PRO A 237 -11.91 -12.10 18.45
N ASN A 238 -13.08 -12.32 19.02
CA ASN A 238 -13.27 -12.34 20.47
C ASN A 238 -13.65 -13.76 20.91
N ASP A 239 -12.73 -14.42 21.60
CA ASP A 239 -12.89 -15.81 22.06
C ASP A 239 -13.61 -15.94 23.41
N VAL A 240 -14.07 -14.81 23.99
CA VAL A 240 -14.80 -14.80 25.27
C VAL A 240 -16.27 -14.39 25.07
N PRO A 241 -17.20 -14.73 26.03
CA PRO A 241 -18.58 -14.28 25.93
C PRO A 241 -18.69 -12.75 25.81
N GLY A 242 -19.36 -12.28 24.74
CA GLY A 242 -19.48 -10.84 24.44
C GLY A 242 -19.71 -10.59 22.96
N PRO A 243 -19.33 -9.38 22.45
CA PRO A 243 -19.34 -9.11 21.03
C PRO A 243 -18.45 -10.10 20.27
N ALA A 244 -18.83 -10.47 19.04
CA ALA A 244 -18.11 -11.45 18.22
C ALA A 244 -16.68 -11.02 17.85
N VAL A 245 -16.41 -9.70 17.88
CA VAL A 245 -15.09 -9.10 17.66
C VAL A 245 -14.79 -8.05 18.70
N ILE A 246 -13.50 -7.80 18.90
CA ILE A 246 -12.96 -6.64 19.61
C ILE A 246 -12.57 -5.61 18.55
N ARG A 247 -13.01 -4.37 18.73
CA ARG A 247 -12.62 -3.22 17.88
C ARG A 247 -11.84 -2.22 18.70
N GLU A 248 -10.63 -1.94 18.25
CA GLU A 248 -9.72 -1.01 18.90
C GLU A 248 -9.44 0.16 17.97
N ALA A 249 -9.97 1.36 18.31
CA ALA A 249 -9.62 2.58 17.60
C ALA A 249 -8.12 2.88 17.80
N GLN A 250 -7.43 3.16 16.72
CA GLN A 250 -6.00 3.43 16.76
C GLN A 250 -5.74 4.92 17.02
N GLU A 251 -4.58 5.22 17.60
CA GLU A 251 -4.11 6.59 17.76
C GLU A 251 -3.67 7.16 16.41
N MET A 252 -4.38 8.19 15.94
CA MET A 252 -4.19 8.73 14.59
C MET A 252 -3.16 9.86 14.58
N VAL A 253 -2.28 9.84 13.58
CA VAL A 253 -1.38 10.93 13.24
C VAL A 253 -2.05 11.78 12.15
N LEU A 254 -2.44 12.99 12.49
CA LEU A 254 -2.98 13.95 11.53
C LEU A 254 -1.86 14.49 10.65
N LEU A 255 -1.99 14.29 9.34
CA LEU A 255 -1.00 14.76 8.37
C LEU A 255 -1.11 16.28 8.17
N ALA A 256 0.04 16.92 8.02
CA ALA A 256 0.08 18.34 7.64
C ALA A 256 -0.37 18.53 6.19
N PRO A 257 -1.10 19.60 5.87
CA PRO A 257 -1.58 19.90 4.52
C PRO A 257 -0.47 20.06 3.46
#